data_01a82838ccbb00e24e814313950eb2dd
#
_entry.id   01a82838ccbb00e24e814313950eb2dd
#
_cell.length_a   1.000
_cell.length_b   1.000
_cell.length_c   1.000
_cell.angle_alpha   90.00
_cell.angle_beta   90.00
_cell.angle_gamma   90.00
#
_symmetry.space_group_name_H-M   'P 1'
#
loop_
_entity.id
_entity.type
_entity.pdbx_description
1 polymer ?
#
loop_
_entity_poly.entity_id
_entity_poly.type
_entity_poly.pdbx_seq_one_letter_code
_entity_poly.pdbx_strand_id
1 'polypeptide(L)'
;DVCSSDLFESVKDRVHASRLTRDYAEKLRMSLREKRVVPYFQTIFDCRTGQPFAYETLARIIEPDGTTLSAGAFIETIEKYGLGRDLDRAIIEQAFAAARERLDTPGAPPFRLFINLSAQEIQGRGILGYAEMLCAQLDIPPNVIVFEILERDAIGDMTHMRKFLSDLRKKGFLFALDDFGSGYNSFHYLRELTFDYVKIDGAFVKNIVKSKVDRTLVRNLTRLCQELGILTIAEFVESEDILDELRGMGVDYAQGFHLGMPVSRMA
;
A
#
# COMPACT_ATOMS: atom_id res chain seq x y z
N ASP A 1 19.94 -16.59 44.65
CA ASP A 1 20.87 -15.72 43.92
C ASP A 1 20.87 -15.90 42.38
N VAL A 2 20.35 -16.99 41.84
CA VAL A 2 20.27 -17.21 40.38
C VAL A 2 19.14 -16.38 39.72
N CYS A 3 18.09 -16.07 40.48
CA CYS A 3 16.92 -15.33 39.96
C CYS A 3 17.19 -13.80 39.73
N SER A 4 18.22 -13.26 40.37
CA SER A 4 18.56 -11.81 40.27
C SER A 4 19.44 -11.50 39.07
N SER A 5 20.32 -12.41 38.66
CA SER A 5 21.22 -12.23 37.48
C SER A 5 20.45 -12.30 36.18
N ASP A 6 19.52 -13.24 36.04
CA ASP A 6 18.70 -13.40 34.82
C ASP A 6 17.73 -12.24 34.62
N LEU A 7 17.22 -11.66 35.70
CA LEU A 7 16.37 -10.45 35.63
C LEU A 7 17.19 -9.22 35.21
N PHE A 8 18.42 -9.10 35.69
CA PHE A 8 19.34 -7.98 35.37
C PHE A 8 19.85 -8.05 33.92
N GLU A 9 20.14 -9.26 33.44
CA GLU A 9 20.51 -9.49 32.04
C GLU A 9 19.35 -9.19 31.09
N SER A 10 18.16 -9.69 31.39
CA SER A 10 16.90 -9.39 30.66
C SER A 10 16.58 -7.89 30.62
N VAL A 11 16.86 -7.14 31.68
CA VAL A 11 16.66 -5.68 31.71
C VAL A 11 17.70 -4.95 30.87
N LYS A 12 18.97 -5.37 30.91
CA LYS A 12 20.04 -4.81 30.07
C LYS A 12 19.78 -5.03 28.58
N ASP A 13 19.34 -6.23 28.21
CA ASP A 13 19.00 -6.56 26.82
C ASP A 13 17.80 -5.75 26.31
N ARG A 14 16.78 -5.55 27.14
CA ARG A 14 15.63 -4.67 26.81
C ARG A 14 16.05 -3.20 26.65
N VAL A 15 16.92 -2.71 27.53
CA VAL A 15 17.44 -1.32 27.44
C VAL A 15 18.31 -1.16 26.20
N HIS A 16 19.14 -2.16 25.88
CA HIS A 16 19.97 -2.12 24.68
C HIS A 16 19.12 -2.17 23.39
N ALA A 17 18.16 -3.07 23.30
CA ALA A 17 17.20 -3.15 22.19
C ALA A 17 16.40 -1.85 22.03
N SER A 18 15.97 -1.24 23.16
CA SER A 18 15.26 0.04 23.14
C SER A 18 16.13 1.20 22.62
N ARG A 19 17.41 1.22 22.97
CA ARG A 19 18.37 2.22 22.45
C ARG A 19 18.60 2.05 20.96
N LEU A 20 18.86 0.84 20.48
CA LEU A 20 19.04 0.55 19.04
C LEU A 20 17.81 0.97 18.23
N THR A 21 16.61 0.70 18.72
CA THR A 21 15.36 1.08 18.04
C THR A 21 15.19 2.61 18.02
N ARG A 22 15.57 3.31 19.08
CA ARG A 22 15.52 4.77 19.16
C ARG A 22 16.53 5.43 18.22
N ASP A 23 17.76 4.91 18.16
CA ASP A 23 18.80 5.38 17.26
C ASP A 23 18.39 5.16 15.79
N TYR A 24 17.72 4.04 15.51
CA TYR A 24 17.17 3.77 14.18
C TYR A 24 16.02 4.73 13.81
N ALA A 25 15.13 5.04 14.74
CA ALA A 25 14.09 6.04 14.51
C ALA A 25 14.66 7.43 14.21
N GLU A 26 15.77 7.80 14.86
CA GLU A 26 16.44 9.08 14.55
C GLU A 26 17.07 9.08 13.15
N LYS A 27 17.68 7.98 12.73
CA LYS A 27 18.14 7.80 11.35
C LYS A 27 16.99 7.96 10.33
N LEU A 28 15.82 7.39 10.62
CA LEU A 28 14.65 7.55 9.76
C LEU A 28 14.18 9.00 9.67
N ARG A 29 14.17 9.74 10.79
CA ARG A 29 13.88 11.19 10.78
C ARG A 29 14.87 11.97 9.92
N MET A 30 16.15 11.62 10.01
CA MET A 30 17.19 12.24 9.16
C MET A 30 16.93 11.92 7.69
N SER A 31 16.62 10.66 7.35
CA SER A 31 16.32 10.25 5.97
C SER A 31 15.16 11.03 5.37
N LEU A 32 14.11 11.29 6.17
CA LEU A 32 12.97 12.13 5.76
C LEU A 32 13.40 13.59 5.53
N ARG A 33 14.17 14.18 6.46
CA ARG A 33 14.66 15.57 6.34
C ARG A 33 15.60 15.76 5.16
N GLU A 34 16.45 14.79 4.89
CA GLU A 34 17.42 14.78 3.79
C GLU A 34 16.82 14.37 2.45
N LYS A 35 15.50 14.13 2.40
CA LYS A 35 14.75 13.70 1.19
C LYS A 35 15.32 12.41 0.56
N ARG A 36 15.83 11.49 1.41
CA ARG A 36 16.31 10.18 0.98
C ARG A 36 15.22 9.13 0.92
N VAL A 37 14.03 9.48 1.39
CA VAL A 37 12.81 8.69 1.21
C VAL A 37 12.24 8.99 -0.16
N VAL A 38 12.14 7.98 -1.01
CA VAL A 38 11.74 8.12 -2.41
C VAL A 38 10.71 7.07 -2.81
N PRO A 39 9.81 7.36 -3.76
CA PRO A 39 8.90 6.37 -4.30
C PRO A 39 9.61 5.46 -5.31
N TYR A 40 9.29 4.16 -5.26
CA TYR A 40 9.46 3.21 -6.35
C TYR A 40 8.08 2.81 -6.83
N PHE A 41 7.98 2.39 -8.08
CA PHE A 41 6.71 2.08 -8.72
C PHE A 41 6.70 0.64 -9.20
N GLN A 42 5.71 -0.12 -8.76
CA GLN A 42 5.49 -1.48 -9.24
C GLN A 42 4.24 -1.51 -10.12
N THR A 43 4.39 -2.07 -11.31
CA THR A 43 3.30 -2.12 -12.29
C THR A 43 2.24 -3.13 -11.86
N ILE A 44 0.98 -2.72 -11.96
CA ILE A 44 -0.21 -3.56 -11.84
C ILE A 44 -0.71 -3.81 -13.26
N PHE A 45 -0.93 -5.07 -13.63
CA PHE A 45 -1.31 -5.49 -14.98
C PHE A 45 -2.76 -5.93 -15.03
N ASP A 46 -3.43 -5.64 -16.12
CA ASP A 46 -4.73 -6.21 -16.45
C ASP A 46 -4.56 -7.71 -16.76
N CYS A 47 -5.22 -8.58 -16.00
CA CYS A 47 -5.08 -10.03 -16.12
C CYS A 47 -5.53 -10.56 -17.48
N ARG A 48 -6.53 -9.92 -18.11
CA ARG A 48 -7.13 -10.35 -19.38
C ARG A 48 -6.27 -9.96 -20.58
N THR A 49 -5.71 -8.74 -20.56
CA THR A 49 -4.95 -8.20 -21.70
C THR A 49 -3.44 -8.34 -21.56
N GLY A 50 -2.94 -8.54 -20.32
CA GLY A 50 -1.52 -8.51 -19.99
C GLY A 50 -0.88 -7.12 -20.12
N GLN A 51 -1.68 -6.05 -20.27
CA GLN A 51 -1.17 -4.69 -20.42
C GLN A 51 -1.04 -4.00 -19.07
N PRO A 52 -0.09 -3.06 -18.92
CA PRO A 52 -0.01 -2.19 -17.74
C PRO A 52 -1.32 -1.43 -17.55
N PHE A 53 -1.83 -1.43 -16.33
CA PHE A 53 -3.04 -0.72 -15.92
C PHE A 53 -2.73 0.42 -14.96
N ALA A 54 -1.88 0.16 -13.97
CA ALA A 54 -1.60 1.07 -12.88
C ALA A 54 -0.19 0.86 -12.31
N TYR A 55 0.17 1.73 -11.37
CA TYR A 55 1.41 1.64 -10.62
C TYR A 55 1.12 1.75 -9.12
N GLU A 56 1.66 0.86 -8.32
CA GLU A 56 1.70 1.01 -6.87
C GLU A 56 2.96 1.75 -6.44
N THR A 57 2.78 2.72 -5.55
CA THR A 57 3.88 3.52 -4.99
C THR A 57 4.41 2.85 -3.73
N LEU A 58 5.66 2.42 -3.77
CA LEU A 58 6.34 1.73 -2.69
C LEU A 58 7.48 2.57 -2.14
N ALA A 59 7.41 2.94 -0.86
CA ALA A 59 8.46 3.72 -0.23
C ALA A 59 9.80 2.97 -0.20
N ARG A 60 10.88 3.71 -0.48
CA ARG A 60 12.27 3.25 -0.37
C ARG A 60 13.09 4.31 0.36
N ILE A 61 14.13 3.88 1.06
CA ILE A 61 15.13 4.78 1.60
C ILE A 61 16.43 4.53 0.86
N ILE A 62 17.03 5.59 0.35
CA ILE A 62 18.38 5.54 -0.22
C ILE A 62 19.36 5.90 0.88
N GLU A 63 20.17 4.92 1.29
CA GLU A 63 21.21 5.13 2.29
C GLU A 63 22.39 5.95 1.71
N PRO A 64 23.21 6.59 2.56
CA PRO A 64 24.35 7.38 2.08
C PRO A 64 25.38 6.62 1.24
N ASP A 65 25.45 5.30 1.39
CA ASP A 65 26.29 4.41 0.59
C ASP A 65 25.65 3.97 -0.74
N GLY A 66 24.43 4.46 -1.04
CA GLY A 66 23.67 4.11 -2.23
C GLY A 66 22.80 2.86 -2.08
N THR A 67 22.84 2.16 -0.96
CA THR A 67 21.98 1.01 -0.69
C THR A 67 20.53 1.44 -0.61
N THR A 68 19.63 0.63 -1.19
CA THR A 68 18.18 0.88 -1.18
C THR A 68 17.49 -0.03 -0.16
N LEU A 69 16.80 0.55 0.82
CA LEU A 69 16.00 -0.17 1.80
C LEU A 69 14.52 -0.20 1.37
N SER A 70 13.90 -1.37 1.42
CA SER A 70 12.46 -1.53 1.18
C SER A 70 11.63 -1.15 2.41
N ALA A 71 10.34 -0.85 2.22
CA ALA A 71 9.41 -0.46 3.28
C ALA A 71 9.39 -1.47 4.44
N GLY A 72 9.42 -2.77 4.16
CA GLY A 72 9.46 -3.82 5.19
C GLY A 72 10.61 -3.69 6.19
N ALA A 73 11.71 -3.02 5.82
CA ALA A 73 12.84 -2.81 6.73
C ALA A 73 12.62 -1.67 7.73
N PHE A 74 11.67 -0.75 7.50
CA PHE A 74 11.54 0.45 8.32
C PHE A 74 10.10 0.81 8.73
N ILE A 75 9.08 0.23 8.10
CA ILE A 75 7.68 0.65 8.29
C ILE A 75 7.21 0.48 9.75
N GLU A 76 7.57 -0.63 10.41
CA GLU A 76 7.21 -0.86 11.82
C GLU A 76 7.80 0.22 12.75
N THR A 77 9.02 0.67 12.46
CA THR A 77 9.65 1.75 13.24
C THR A 77 8.98 3.09 12.93
N ILE A 78 8.61 3.37 11.70
CA ILE A 78 7.84 4.55 11.29
C ILE A 78 6.52 4.62 12.07
N GLU A 79 5.76 3.53 12.09
CA GLU A 79 4.48 3.43 12.81
C GLU A 79 4.69 3.63 14.33
N LYS A 80 5.63 2.89 14.91
CA LYS A 80 5.93 2.93 16.36
C LYS A 80 6.33 4.31 16.86
N TYR A 81 7.03 5.10 16.06
CA TYR A 81 7.53 6.43 16.44
C TYR A 81 6.72 7.59 15.87
N GLY A 82 5.56 7.31 15.28
CA GLY A 82 4.62 8.31 14.83
C GLY A 82 5.11 9.14 13.63
N LEU A 83 5.92 8.54 12.74
CA LEU A 83 6.49 9.19 11.56
C LEU A 83 5.67 8.94 10.28
N GLY A 84 4.53 8.27 10.38
CA GLY A 84 3.71 7.88 9.22
C GLY A 84 3.27 9.09 8.40
N ARG A 85 2.82 10.16 9.04
CA ARG A 85 2.42 11.39 8.35
C ARG A 85 3.56 12.03 7.55
N ASP A 86 4.76 12.06 8.11
CA ASP A 86 5.92 12.65 7.42
C ASP A 86 6.34 11.78 6.23
N LEU A 87 6.27 10.45 6.39
CA LEU A 87 6.50 9.47 5.33
C LEU A 87 5.49 9.64 4.19
N ASP A 88 4.19 9.63 4.51
CA ASP A 88 3.12 9.72 3.51
C ASP A 88 3.25 11.00 2.69
N ARG A 89 3.50 12.14 3.34
CA ARG A 89 3.67 13.41 2.64
C ARG A 89 4.89 13.44 1.74
N ALA A 90 6.03 12.91 2.22
CA ALA A 90 7.24 12.85 1.42
C ALA A 90 7.06 11.97 0.17
N ILE A 91 6.32 10.86 0.29
CA ILE A 91 6.02 9.96 -0.82
C ILE A 91 4.97 10.58 -1.76
N ILE A 92 3.87 11.11 -1.25
CA ILE A 92 2.79 11.72 -2.05
C ILE A 92 3.33 12.85 -2.93
N GLU A 93 4.14 13.76 -2.37
CA GLU A 93 4.73 14.88 -3.12
C GLU A 93 5.51 14.40 -4.34
N GLN A 94 6.39 13.40 -4.16
CA GLN A 94 7.23 12.87 -5.23
C GLN A 94 6.44 11.99 -6.21
N ALA A 95 5.50 11.19 -5.70
CA ALA A 95 4.66 10.32 -6.51
C ALA A 95 3.73 11.14 -7.43
N PHE A 96 3.18 12.26 -6.94
CA PHE A 96 2.37 13.16 -7.75
C PHE A 96 3.21 13.87 -8.81
N ALA A 97 4.44 14.30 -8.50
CA ALA A 97 5.34 14.84 -9.50
C ALA A 97 5.63 13.82 -10.61
N ALA A 98 5.90 12.56 -10.25
CA ALA A 98 6.10 11.48 -11.22
C ALA A 98 4.83 11.18 -12.04
N ALA A 99 3.64 11.27 -11.42
CA ALA A 99 2.37 11.14 -12.14
C ALA A 99 2.18 12.26 -13.18
N ARG A 100 2.55 13.49 -12.84
CA ARG A 100 2.50 14.60 -13.79
C ARG A 100 3.42 14.36 -14.99
N GLU A 101 4.68 13.97 -14.73
CA GLU A 101 5.63 13.62 -15.81
C GLU A 101 5.06 12.54 -16.73
N ARG A 102 4.40 11.53 -16.16
CA ARG A 102 3.78 10.43 -16.92
C ARG A 102 2.58 10.91 -17.74
N LEU A 103 1.75 11.81 -17.20
CA LEU A 103 0.61 12.42 -17.91
C LEU A 103 1.08 13.30 -19.07
N ASP A 104 2.23 13.94 -18.96
CA ASP A 104 2.84 14.76 -20.01
C ASP A 104 3.52 13.93 -21.11
N THR A 105 3.72 12.63 -20.90
CA THR A 105 4.37 11.77 -21.88
C THR A 105 3.44 11.52 -23.08
N PRO A 106 3.81 11.96 -24.30
CA PRO A 106 2.96 11.80 -25.48
C PRO A 106 2.68 10.32 -25.78
N GLY A 107 1.40 9.98 -25.96
CA GLY A 107 0.99 8.61 -26.28
C GLY A 107 1.01 7.65 -25.09
N ALA A 108 1.30 8.11 -23.90
CA ALA A 108 1.19 7.28 -22.69
C ALA A 108 -0.26 6.82 -22.47
N PRO A 109 -0.49 5.52 -22.22
CA PRO A 109 -1.82 5.04 -21.93
C PRO A 109 -2.33 5.62 -20.60
N PRO A 110 -3.66 5.77 -20.42
CA PRO A 110 -4.24 6.11 -19.12
C PRO A 110 -3.78 5.14 -18.03
N PHE A 111 -3.55 5.65 -16.85
CA PHE A 111 -3.10 4.85 -15.70
C PHE A 111 -3.78 5.26 -14.40
N ARG A 112 -3.58 4.48 -13.36
CA ARG A 112 -3.89 4.84 -11.97
C ARG A 112 -2.60 4.78 -11.14
N LEU A 113 -2.53 5.61 -10.11
CA LEU A 113 -1.43 5.62 -9.15
C LEU A 113 -1.95 5.26 -7.77
N PHE A 114 -1.55 4.12 -7.28
CA PHE A 114 -1.91 3.61 -5.96
C PHE A 114 -0.91 4.10 -4.92
N ILE A 115 -1.41 4.63 -3.80
CA ILE A 115 -0.60 5.22 -2.74
C ILE A 115 -1.14 4.81 -1.39
N ASN A 116 -0.31 4.18 -0.59
CA ASN A 116 -0.62 3.79 0.78
C ASN A 116 -0.82 5.01 1.69
N LEU A 117 -1.84 4.97 2.53
CA LEU A 117 -2.08 5.93 3.60
C LEU A 117 -1.89 5.28 4.97
N SER A 118 -1.12 5.94 5.84
CA SER A 118 -0.98 5.51 7.23
C SER A 118 -2.25 5.77 8.03
N ALA A 119 -2.47 4.98 9.09
CA ALA A 119 -3.54 5.22 10.06
C ALA A 119 -3.52 6.64 10.65
N GLN A 120 -2.34 7.24 10.78
CA GLN A 120 -2.17 8.60 11.29
C GLN A 120 -2.74 9.68 10.35
N GLU A 121 -2.60 9.51 9.04
CA GLU A 121 -3.21 10.43 8.07
C GLU A 121 -4.72 10.21 7.95
N ILE A 122 -5.18 8.98 8.07
CA ILE A 122 -6.62 8.67 8.09
C ILE A 122 -7.31 9.32 9.30
N GLN A 123 -6.70 9.29 10.48
CA GLN A 123 -7.20 9.93 11.69
C GLN A 123 -7.02 11.46 11.67
N GLY A 124 -5.99 11.95 10.98
CA GLY A 124 -5.74 13.37 10.76
C GLY A 124 -6.56 13.90 9.59
N ARG A 125 -6.96 15.16 9.60
CA ARG A 125 -7.69 15.78 8.48
C ARG A 125 -6.80 16.45 7.44
N GLY A 126 -5.47 16.31 7.57
CA GLY A 126 -4.50 17.08 6.79
C GLY A 126 -4.32 16.60 5.35
N ILE A 127 -4.41 15.29 5.12
CA ILE A 127 -4.14 14.70 3.81
C ILE A 127 -5.17 15.11 2.74
N LEU A 128 -6.44 15.28 3.15
CA LEU A 128 -7.53 15.70 2.25
C LEU A 128 -7.19 16.99 1.50
N GLY A 129 -6.84 18.03 2.26
CA GLY A 129 -6.48 19.33 1.69
C GLY A 129 -5.14 19.30 0.96
N TYR A 130 -4.19 18.50 1.47
CA TYR A 130 -2.86 18.40 0.88
C TYR A 130 -2.88 17.72 -0.52
N ALA A 131 -3.52 16.57 -0.63
CA ALA A 131 -3.66 15.86 -1.90
C ALA A 131 -4.46 16.69 -2.94
N GLU A 132 -5.56 17.33 -2.52
CA GLU A 132 -6.34 18.21 -3.36
C GLU A 132 -5.51 19.39 -3.87
N MET A 133 -4.76 20.03 -2.98
CA MET A 133 -3.87 21.14 -3.34
C MET A 133 -2.82 20.70 -4.36
N LEU A 134 -2.17 19.55 -4.15
CA LEU A 134 -1.16 19.02 -5.08
C LEU A 134 -1.78 18.66 -6.45
N CYS A 135 -2.95 18.02 -6.48
CA CYS A 135 -3.66 17.75 -7.72
C CYS A 135 -3.94 19.04 -8.51
N ALA A 136 -4.39 20.09 -7.82
CA ALA A 136 -4.66 21.39 -8.46
C ALA A 136 -3.37 22.08 -8.94
N GLN A 137 -2.30 22.03 -8.14
CA GLN A 137 -1.01 22.65 -8.50
C GLN A 137 -0.32 21.96 -9.67
N LEU A 138 -0.43 20.63 -9.74
CA LEU A 138 0.23 19.82 -10.76
C LEU A 138 -0.70 19.45 -11.92
N ASP A 139 -1.92 19.96 -11.94
CA ASP A 139 -2.94 19.64 -12.96
C ASP A 139 -3.14 18.12 -13.15
N ILE A 140 -3.30 17.40 -12.02
CA ILE A 140 -3.55 15.96 -12.00
C ILE A 140 -5.04 15.73 -11.73
N PRO A 141 -5.76 15.01 -12.62
CA PRO A 141 -7.13 14.60 -12.34
C PRO A 141 -7.19 13.72 -11.09
N PRO A 142 -8.00 14.05 -10.05
CA PRO A 142 -8.03 13.28 -8.80
C PRO A 142 -8.32 11.80 -8.97
N ASN A 143 -9.07 11.41 -10.02
CA ASN A 143 -9.37 10.01 -10.33
C ASN A 143 -8.16 9.21 -10.85
N VAL A 144 -7.03 9.85 -11.12
CA VAL A 144 -5.75 9.14 -11.37
C VAL A 144 -5.22 8.52 -10.08
N ILE A 145 -5.54 9.13 -8.93
CA ILE A 145 -5.01 8.74 -7.63
C ILE A 145 -5.97 7.77 -6.92
N VAL A 146 -5.42 6.65 -6.47
CA VAL A 146 -6.09 5.64 -5.66
C VAL A 146 -5.39 5.57 -4.32
N PHE A 147 -6.08 5.88 -3.24
CA PHE A 147 -5.53 5.71 -1.91
C PHE A 147 -5.78 4.30 -1.39
N GLU A 148 -4.72 3.66 -0.91
CA GLU A 148 -4.77 2.34 -0.30
C GLU A 148 -4.91 2.46 1.21
N ILE A 149 -5.83 1.69 1.77
CA ILE A 149 -6.12 1.64 3.20
C ILE A 149 -6.01 0.19 3.63
N LEU A 150 -5.11 -0.08 4.56
CA LEU A 150 -4.96 -1.42 5.13
C LEU A 150 -6.24 -1.85 5.84
N GLU A 151 -6.63 -3.09 5.67
CA GLU A 151 -7.82 -3.65 6.34
C GLU A 151 -7.80 -3.40 7.86
N ARG A 152 -6.65 -3.59 8.51
CA ARG A 152 -6.47 -3.36 9.96
C ARG A 152 -6.73 -1.92 10.40
N ASP A 153 -6.47 -0.93 9.52
CA ASP A 153 -6.63 0.49 9.84
C ASP A 153 -8.08 0.95 9.63
N ALA A 154 -8.84 0.24 8.80
CA ALA A 154 -10.27 0.46 8.64
C ALA A 154 -11.09 0.07 9.90
N ILE A 155 -10.52 -0.74 10.81
CA ILE A 155 -11.20 -1.35 11.96
C ILE A 155 -11.57 -0.36 13.08
N GLY A 156 -10.92 0.80 13.19
CA GLY A 156 -11.05 1.68 14.36
C GLY A 156 -12.43 2.36 14.49
N ASP A 157 -12.57 3.54 13.93
CA ASP A 157 -13.80 4.34 13.96
C ASP A 157 -14.49 4.32 12.58
N MET A 158 -15.47 3.44 12.42
CA MET A 158 -16.25 3.29 11.17
C MET A 158 -16.98 4.57 10.75
N THR A 159 -17.42 5.38 11.71
CA THR A 159 -18.12 6.65 11.41
C THR A 159 -17.13 7.66 10.84
N HIS A 160 -15.94 7.73 11.44
CA HIS A 160 -14.86 8.58 10.95
C HIS A 160 -14.38 8.12 9.57
N MET A 161 -14.15 6.82 9.40
CA MET A 161 -13.70 6.23 8.13
C MET A 161 -14.70 6.49 7.00
N ARG A 162 -15.99 6.26 7.24
CA ARG A 162 -17.05 6.53 6.25
C ARG A 162 -17.06 7.99 5.81
N LYS A 163 -16.93 8.91 6.77
CA LYS A 163 -16.84 10.35 6.47
C LYS A 163 -15.60 10.69 5.66
N PHE A 164 -14.45 10.17 6.08
CA PHE A 164 -13.15 10.35 5.41
C PHE A 164 -13.23 9.93 3.94
N LEU A 165 -13.66 8.69 3.67
CA LEU A 165 -13.84 8.17 2.31
C LEU A 165 -14.85 9.00 1.50
N SER A 166 -16.00 9.34 2.09
CA SER A 166 -17.01 10.14 1.43
C SER A 166 -16.49 11.52 1.02
N ASP A 167 -15.73 12.18 1.88
CA ASP A 167 -15.21 13.52 1.61
C ASP A 167 -14.14 13.51 0.49
N LEU A 168 -13.28 12.49 0.45
CA LEU A 168 -12.31 12.31 -0.64
C LEU A 168 -12.97 11.89 -1.97
N ARG A 169 -13.97 11.00 -1.93
CA ARG A 169 -14.70 10.60 -3.14
C ARG A 169 -15.43 11.77 -3.79
N LYS A 170 -15.99 12.71 -3.02
CA LYS A 170 -16.59 13.94 -3.56
C LYS A 170 -15.59 14.80 -4.34
N LYS A 171 -14.31 14.66 -4.04
CA LYS A 171 -13.20 15.34 -4.73
C LYS A 171 -12.69 14.54 -5.94
N GLY A 172 -13.19 13.35 -6.18
CA GLY A 172 -12.88 12.50 -7.31
C GLY A 172 -11.77 11.47 -7.07
N PHE A 173 -11.24 11.35 -5.86
CA PHE A 173 -10.25 10.32 -5.52
C PHE A 173 -10.89 8.93 -5.45
N LEU A 174 -10.09 7.90 -5.75
CA LEU A 174 -10.47 6.48 -5.68
C LEU A 174 -9.82 5.81 -4.48
N PHE A 175 -10.37 4.65 -4.08
CA PHE A 175 -9.91 3.92 -2.91
C PHE A 175 -9.74 2.43 -3.17
N ALA A 176 -8.67 1.87 -2.60
CA ALA A 176 -8.42 0.44 -2.51
C ALA A 176 -8.40 -0.01 -1.05
N LEU A 177 -9.01 -1.15 -0.77
CA LEU A 177 -8.83 -1.86 0.49
C LEU A 177 -7.68 -2.84 0.31
N ASP A 178 -6.64 -2.68 1.11
CA ASP A 178 -5.41 -3.45 1.02
C ASP A 178 -5.34 -4.58 2.05
N ASP A 179 -4.56 -5.63 1.76
CA ASP A 179 -4.39 -6.85 2.58
C ASP A 179 -5.71 -7.57 2.89
N PHE A 180 -6.66 -7.54 1.95
CA PHE A 180 -8.01 -8.06 2.19
C PHE A 180 -8.02 -9.57 2.37
N GLY A 181 -8.64 -9.99 3.48
CA GLY A 181 -8.79 -11.39 3.87
C GLY A 181 -7.86 -11.81 5.01
N SER A 182 -6.88 -10.99 5.39
CA SER A 182 -5.98 -11.24 6.51
C SER A 182 -6.65 -11.00 7.88
N GLY A 183 -7.76 -10.26 7.93
CA GLY A 183 -8.45 -9.83 9.14
C GLY A 183 -9.71 -10.61 9.49
N TYR A 184 -10.20 -10.45 10.74
CA TYR A 184 -11.35 -11.20 11.28
C TYR A 184 -12.74 -10.72 10.78
N ASN A 185 -12.86 -9.54 10.15
CA ASN A 185 -14.14 -8.93 9.81
C ASN A 185 -14.18 -8.28 8.42
N SER A 186 -13.36 -8.75 7.50
CA SER A 186 -13.17 -8.20 6.15
C SER A 186 -14.47 -7.85 5.42
N PHE A 187 -15.46 -8.74 5.48
CA PHE A 187 -16.75 -8.53 4.80
C PHE A 187 -17.61 -7.39 5.40
N HIS A 188 -17.41 -7.06 6.68
CA HIS A 188 -18.13 -5.96 7.32
C HIS A 188 -17.73 -4.62 6.70
N TYR A 189 -16.45 -4.44 6.36
CA TYR A 189 -15.95 -3.21 5.76
C TYR A 189 -16.45 -3.02 4.33
N LEU A 190 -16.50 -4.09 3.54
CA LEU A 190 -17.07 -4.03 2.18
C LEU A 190 -18.56 -3.66 2.18
N ARG A 191 -19.30 -4.02 3.23
CA ARG A 191 -20.71 -3.65 3.37
C ARG A 191 -20.90 -2.18 3.75
N GLU A 192 -20.05 -1.67 4.64
CA GLU A 192 -20.23 -0.35 5.27
C GLU A 192 -19.45 0.78 4.59
N LEU A 193 -18.40 0.43 3.86
CA LEU A 193 -17.51 1.37 3.18
C LEU A 193 -17.52 1.12 1.67
N THR A 194 -17.32 2.16 0.90
CA THR A 194 -17.29 2.07 -0.57
C THR A 194 -15.86 2.11 -1.05
N PHE A 195 -15.39 1.01 -1.63
CA PHE A 195 -14.10 0.88 -2.29
C PHE A 195 -14.27 0.71 -3.80
N ASP A 196 -13.29 1.16 -4.57
CA ASP A 196 -13.22 0.95 -6.02
C ASP A 196 -12.43 -0.32 -6.34
N TYR A 197 -11.45 -0.64 -5.48
CA TYR A 197 -10.56 -1.79 -5.61
C TYR A 197 -10.43 -2.54 -4.29
N VAL A 198 -10.16 -3.84 -4.41
CA VAL A 198 -9.75 -4.71 -3.31
C VAL A 198 -8.49 -5.44 -3.72
N LYS A 199 -7.43 -5.33 -2.91
CA LYS A 199 -6.18 -6.08 -3.10
C LYS A 199 -6.26 -7.36 -2.27
N ILE A 200 -6.13 -8.49 -2.94
CA ILE A 200 -6.21 -9.81 -2.32
C ILE A 200 -4.84 -10.15 -1.78
N ASP A 201 -4.75 -10.39 -0.45
CA ASP A 201 -3.52 -10.65 0.27
C ASP A 201 -2.73 -11.81 -0.36
N GLY A 202 -1.45 -11.58 -0.54
CA GLY A 202 -0.50 -12.55 -1.08
C GLY A 202 -0.42 -13.88 -0.34
N ALA A 203 -0.80 -13.93 0.95
CA ALA A 203 -0.86 -15.18 1.71
C ALA A 203 -1.81 -16.21 1.06
N PHE A 204 -2.90 -15.75 0.44
CA PHE A 204 -3.82 -16.62 -0.31
C PHE A 204 -3.31 -16.86 -1.74
N VAL A 205 -2.83 -15.81 -2.41
CA VAL A 205 -2.43 -15.87 -3.83
C VAL A 205 -1.26 -16.82 -4.05
N LYS A 206 -0.24 -16.80 -3.21
CA LYS A 206 0.98 -17.63 -3.36
C LYS A 206 0.69 -19.12 -3.44
N ASN A 207 -0.35 -19.60 -2.81
CA ASN A 207 -0.65 -21.01 -2.67
C ASN A 207 -1.81 -21.52 -3.55
N ILE A 208 -2.46 -20.68 -4.36
CA ILE A 208 -3.68 -21.04 -5.10
C ILE A 208 -3.52 -22.24 -6.03
N VAL A 209 -2.33 -22.47 -6.58
CA VAL A 209 -2.05 -23.63 -7.44
C VAL A 209 -2.07 -24.93 -6.64
N LYS A 210 -1.56 -24.92 -5.39
CA LYS A 210 -1.38 -26.12 -4.55
C LYS A 210 -2.49 -26.32 -3.51
N SER A 211 -3.07 -25.23 -3.01
CA SER A 211 -4.08 -25.23 -1.94
C SER A 211 -5.48 -25.07 -2.51
N LYS A 212 -6.31 -26.12 -2.37
CA LYS A 212 -7.73 -26.05 -2.75
C LYS A 212 -8.48 -25.02 -1.89
N VAL A 213 -8.06 -24.84 -0.63
CA VAL A 213 -8.69 -23.87 0.29
C VAL A 213 -8.44 -22.45 -0.20
N ASP A 214 -7.18 -22.07 -0.45
CA ASP A 214 -6.81 -20.74 -0.90
C ASP A 214 -7.43 -20.44 -2.27
N ARG A 215 -7.42 -21.41 -3.18
CA ARG A 215 -8.10 -21.30 -4.47
C ARG A 215 -9.59 -21.02 -4.32
N THR A 216 -10.27 -21.70 -3.39
CA THR A 216 -11.69 -21.50 -3.13
C THR A 216 -11.96 -20.13 -2.51
N LEU A 217 -11.11 -19.69 -1.58
CA LEU A 217 -11.21 -18.37 -0.96
C LEU A 217 -11.05 -17.25 -2.01
N VAL A 218 -9.98 -17.27 -2.79
CA VAL A 218 -9.72 -16.25 -3.83
C VAL A 218 -10.86 -16.19 -4.83
N ARG A 219 -11.35 -17.35 -5.31
CA ARG A 219 -12.48 -17.43 -6.25
C ARG A 219 -13.76 -16.79 -5.67
N ASN A 220 -14.11 -17.12 -4.42
CA ASN A 220 -15.31 -16.59 -3.78
C ASN A 220 -15.19 -15.10 -3.48
N LEU A 221 -13.99 -14.64 -3.07
CA LEU A 221 -13.70 -13.22 -2.91
C LEU A 221 -13.87 -12.45 -4.22
N THR A 222 -13.26 -12.95 -5.30
CA THR A 222 -13.35 -12.33 -6.63
C THR A 222 -14.81 -12.23 -7.06
N ARG A 223 -15.59 -13.31 -6.91
CA ARG A 223 -17.01 -13.31 -7.24
C ARG A 223 -17.81 -12.29 -6.42
N LEU A 224 -17.58 -12.24 -5.12
CA LEU A 224 -18.22 -11.25 -4.25
C LEU A 224 -17.91 -9.82 -4.70
N CYS A 225 -16.65 -9.50 -4.96
CA CYS A 225 -16.24 -8.19 -5.44
C CYS A 225 -16.93 -7.83 -6.76
N GLN A 226 -17.02 -8.77 -7.71
CA GLN A 226 -17.73 -8.61 -8.97
C GLN A 226 -19.22 -8.29 -8.76
N GLU A 227 -19.91 -9.00 -7.86
CA GLU A 227 -21.30 -8.76 -7.53
C GLU A 227 -21.53 -7.38 -6.88
N LEU A 228 -20.52 -6.85 -6.17
CA LEU A 228 -20.53 -5.52 -5.56
C LEU A 228 -20.03 -4.41 -6.51
N GLY A 229 -19.55 -4.74 -7.70
CA GLY A 229 -18.96 -3.78 -8.64
C GLY A 229 -17.60 -3.25 -8.22
N ILE A 230 -16.85 -4.02 -7.41
CA ILE A 230 -15.50 -3.70 -6.93
C ILE A 230 -14.49 -4.47 -7.77
N LEU A 231 -13.43 -3.81 -8.24
CA LEU A 231 -12.37 -4.43 -9.02
C LEU A 231 -11.33 -5.10 -8.11
N THR A 232 -10.82 -6.25 -8.53
CA THR A 232 -9.89 -7.07 -7.74
C THR A 232 -8.46 -6.96 -8.26
N ILE A 233 -7.50 -6.89 -7.34
CA ILE A 233 -6.06 -6.93 -7.62
C ILE A 233 -5.46 -8.08 -6.83
N ALA A 234 -4.87 -9.06 -7.48
CA ALA A 234 -4.13 -10.13 -6.79
C ALA A 234 -2.67 -9.73 -6.62
N GLU A 235 -2.17 -9.85 -5.40
CA GLU A 235 -0.80 -9.53 -5.06
C GLU A 235 0.12 -10.75 -5.04
N PHE A 236 1.44 -10.49 -5.03
CA PHE A 236 2.48 -11.53 -4.94
C PHE A 236 2.35 -12.63 -6.00
N VAL A 237 2.02 -12.26 -7.23
CA VAL A 237 2.05 -13.20 -8.36
C VAL A 237 3.51 -13.55 -8.68
N GLU A 238 3.93 -14.78 -8.35
CA GLU A 238 5.32 -15.23 -8.42
C GLU A 238 5.56 -16.19 -9.60
N SER A 239 4.51 -16.63 -10.32
CA SER A 239 4.63 -17.54 -11.46
C SER A 239 3.48 -17.40 -12.46
N GLU A 240 3.70 -17.89 -13.70
CA GLU A 240 2.65 -17.95 -14.73
C GLU A 240 1.50 -18.85 -14.31
N ASP A 241 1.77 -19.99 -13.64
CA ASP A 241 0.72 -20.89 -13.17
C ASP A 241 -0.27 -20.18 -12.20
N ILE A 242 0.26 -19.31 -11.32
CA ILE A 242 -0.58 -18.48 -10.44
C ILE A 242 -1.41 -17.51 -11.29
N LEU A 243 -0.80 -16.83 -12.25
CA LEU A 243 -1.48 -15.87 -13.11
C LEU A 243 -2.60 -16.53 -13.92
N ASP A 244 -2.37 -17.73 -14.45
CA ASP A 244 -3.40 -18.48 -15.19
C ASP A 244 -4.57 -18.91 -14.31
N GLU A 245 -4.32 -19.33 -13.07
CA GLU A 245 -5.40 -19.61 -12.09
C GLU A 245 -6.21 -18.34 -11.79
N LEU A 246 -5.56 -17.20 -11.61
CA LEU A 246 -6.23 -15.90 -11.36
C LEU A 246 -7.08 -15.48 -12.56
N ARG A 247 -6.58 -15.62 -13.78
CA ARG A 247 -7.34 -15.39 -15.02
C ARG A 247 -8.58 -16.28 -15.09
N GLY A 248 -8.42 -17.57 -14.76
CA GLY A 248 -9.52 -18.54 -14.74
C GLY A 248 -10.59 -18.24 -13.68
N MET A 249 -10.24 -17.50 -12.61
CA MET A 249 -11.18 -17.04 -11.59
C MET A 249 -11.85 -15.70 -11.92
N GLY A 250 -11.38 -14.99 -12.95
CA GLY A 250 -11.88 -13.68 -13.35
C GLY A 250 -11.37 -12.53 -12.48
N VAL A 251 -10.18 -12.66 -11.87
CA VAL A 251 -9.49 -11.55 -11.20
C VAL A 251 -9.15 -10.49 -12.23
N ASP A 252 -9.40 -9.21 -11.89
CA ASP A 252 -9.28 -8.11 -12.85
C ASP A 252 -7.80 -7.76 -13.11
N TYR A 253 -7.02 -7.62 -12.04
CA TYR A 253 -5.64 -7.16 -12.10
C TYR A 253 -4.71 -8.03 -11.27
N ALA A 254 -3.43 -7.98 -11.60
CA ALA A 254 -2.40 -8.73 -10.92
C ALA A 254 -1.09 -7.94 -10.76
N GLN A 255 -0.39 -8.19 -9.66
CA GLN A 255 0.88 -7.61 -9.32
C GLN A 255 1.78 -8.65 -8.66
N GLY A 256 3.07 -8.62 -8.96
CA GLY A 256 4.04 -9.52 -8.35
C GLY A 256 5.35 -9.56 -9.11
N PHE A 257 6.35 -10.21 -8.53
CA PHE A 257 7.71 -10.22 -9.09
C PHE A 257 7.80 -10.99 -10.41
N HIS A 258 6.89 -11.90 -10.68
CA HIS A 258 6.78 -12.54 -11.98
C HIS A 258 6.42 -11.54 -13.09
N LEU A 259 5.60 -10.55 -12.78
CA LEU A 259 5.13 -9.54 -13.73
C LEU A 259 6.05 -8.32 -13.82
N GLY A 260 6.70 -7.95 -12.71
CA GLY A 260 7.63 -6.84 -12.68
C GLY A 260 8.09 -6.48 -11.27
N MET A 261 9.35 -6.08 -11.18
CA MET A 261 9.95 -5.56 -9.94
C MET A 261 9.62 -4.07 -9.77
N PRO A 262 9.56 -3.56 -8.53
CA PRO A 262 9.50 -2.12 -8.30
C PRO A 262 10.70 -1.38 -8.91
N VAL A 263 10.44 -0.31 -9.63
CA VAL A 263 11.45 0.52 -10.32
C VAL A 263 11.33 1.97 -9.91
N SER A 264 12.41 2.76 -10.06
CA SER A 264 12.45 4.16 -9.63
C SER A 264 11.65 5.12 -10.53
N ARG A 265 11.17 4.66 -11.70
CA ARG A 265 10.38 5.47 -12.64
C ARG A 265 9.24 4.64 -13.22
N MET A 266 8.09 5.26 -13.45
CA MET A 266 6.99 4.65 -14.19
C MET A 266 7.38 4.50 -15.68
N ALA A 267 7.14 3.32 -16.23
CA ALA A 267 7.46 2.98 -17.62
C ALA A 267 6.41 3.53 -18.61
#